data_4be58a4aabd8a02edb3b9b1399cc2b3c
#
_entry.id   4be58a4aabd8a02edb3b9b1399cc2b3c
#
_cell.length_a   1.000
_cell.length_b   1.000
_cell.length_c   1.000
_cell.angle_alpha   90.00
_cell.angle_beta   90.00
_cell.angle_gamma   90.00
#
_symmetry.space_group_name_H-M   'P 1'
#
loop_
_entity.id
_entity.type
_entity.pdbx_description
1 polymer ?
#
loop_
_entity_poly.entity_id
_entity_poly.type
_entity_poly.pdbx_seq_one_letter_code
_entity_poly.pdbx_strand_id
1 'polypeptide(L)'
;MIFDSTNKFSTDQALTATAASTNVIDLGVANRNIGVGENIPLYIGVSATFTGLTSIQVSVQTDSDEAFGTAVTVVQTPAIPLASLKAGYQFNIDSVPRGVLGRYVRLNYTVVGTGTAGTVVAGIVAGI
;
A
#
# COMPACT_ATOMS: atom_id res chain seq x y z
N MET A 1 3.50 17.37 -2.43
CA MET A 1 3.20 16.12 -1.69
C MET A 1 4.23 15.94 -0.60
N ILE A 2 3.81 15.78 0.63
CA ILE A 2 4.69 15.65 1.79
C ILE A 2 4.39 14.33 2.49
N PHE A 3 5.40 13.47 2.64
CA PHE A 3 5.28 12.24 3.41
C PHE A 3 5.70 12.47 4.86
N ASP A 4 4.92 11.90 5.78
CA ASP A 4 5.32 11.76 7.17
C ASP A 4 6.06 10.42 7.32
N SER A 5 7.28 10.45 7.85
CA SER A 5 8.13 9.25 7.98
C SER A 5 7.51 8.15 8.85
N THR A 6 6.63 8.51 9.80
CA THR A 6 5.94 7.54 10.67
C THR A 6 4.72 6.92 10.01
N ASN A 7 4.22 7.51 8.93
CA ASN A 7 3.01 7.08 8.21
C ASN A 7 3.31 6.57 6.81
N LYS A 8 4.54 6.17 6.53
CA LYS A 8 4.91 5.52 5.29
C LYS A 8 4.72 4.01 5.38
N PHE A 9 4.20 3.42 4.32
CA PHE A 9 4.15 1.97 4.15
C PHE A 9 5.41 1.46 3.46
N SER A 10 5.84 2.13 2.43
CA SER A 10 6.99 1.70 1.61
C SER A 10 7.83 2.91 1.22
N THR A 11 9.15 2.77 1.28
CA THR A 11 10.11 3.76 0.81
C THR A 11 11.02 3.10 -0.20
N ASP A 12 10.77 3.34 -1.50
CA ASP A 12 11.51 2.71 -2.59
C ASP A 12 11.66 1.20 -2.40
N GLN A 13 10.56 0.55 -1.99
CA GLN A 13 10.57 -0.88 -1.73
C GLN A 13 10.65 -1.66 -3.03
N ALA A 14 11.68 -2.50 -3.16
CA ALA A 14 11.80 -3.39 -4.31
C ALA A 14 10.78 -4.52 -4.23
N LEU A 15 10.09 -4.79 -5.33
CA LEU A 15 9.09 -5.84 -5.43
C LEU A 15 9.47 -6.81 -6.55
N THR A 16 9.98 -7.97 -6.18
CA THR A 16 10.28 -9.06 -7.12
C THR A 16 9.29 -10.21 -7.01
N ALA A 17 8.55 -10.27 -5.90
CA ALA A 17 7.54 -11.28 -5.62
C ALA A 17 6.48 -10.67 -4.70
N THR A 18 5.39 -11.39 -4.47
CA THR A 18 4.34 -10.96 -3.54
C THR A 18 4.94 -10.71 -2.15
N ALA A 19 4.67 -9.51 -1.63
CA ALA A 19 5.18 -9.08 -0.33
C ALA A 19 4.26 -8.04 0.29
N ALA A 20 4.30 -7.95 1.62
CA ALA A 20 3.67 -6.85 2.33
C ALA A 20 4.58 -5.61 2.29
N SER A 21 3.98 -4.43 2.56
CA SER A 21 4.78 -3.21 2.75
C SER A 21 5.79 -3.39 3.87
N THR A 22 6.95 -2.77 3.74
CA THR A 22 8.03 -2.91 4.73
C THR A 22 7.65 -2.34 6.08
N ASN A 23 6.78 -1.33 6.10
CA ASN A 23 6.29 -0.72 7.33
C ASN A 23 4.82 -1.00 7.54
N VAL A 24 4.44 -1.10 8.82
CA VAL A 24 3.05 -1.22 9.28
C VAL A 24 2.74 0.02 10.09
N ILE A 25 1.58 0.63 9.85
CA ILE A 25 1.14 1.77 10.66
C ILE A 25 0.36 1.24 11.86
N ASP A 26 0.79 1.61 13.06
CA ASP A 26 0.12 1.30 14.32
C ASP A 26 -0.80 2.45 14.69
N LEU A 27 -2.10 2.20 14.71
CA LEU A 27 -3.11 3.20 15.08
C LEU A 27 -3.23 3.38 16.60
N GLY A 28 -2.54 2.56 17.38
CA GLY A 28 -2.52 2.63 18.83
C GLY A 28 -3.61 1.81 19.51
N VAL A 29 -4.80 1.78 18.93
CA VAL A 29 -5.94 0.99 19.45
C VAL A 29 -6.76 0.44 18.27
N ALA A 30 -7.47 -0.66 18.53
CA ALA A 30 -8.42 -1.21 17.57
C ALA A 30 -9.66 -0.32 17.45
N ASN A 31 -10.41 -0.49 16.37
CA ASN A 31 -11.69 0.17 16.12
C ASN A 31 -11.62 1.71 16.03
N ARG A 32 -10.46 2.27 15.68
CA ARG A 32 -10.39 3.69 15.35
C ARG A 32 -11.21 4.05 14.13
N ASN A 33 -11.29 3.12 13.19
CA ASN A 33 -12.06 3.29 11.97
C ASN A 33 -11.76 4.62 11.26
N ILE A 34 -10.47 4.85 11.00
CA ILE A 34 -10.04 6.05 10.27
C ILE A 34 -10.61 6.03 8.85
N GLY A 35 -10.79 7.20 8.27
CA GLY A 35 -11.37 7.36 6.93
C GLY A 35 -12.87 7.54 6.92
N VAL A 36 -13.57 7.44 8.06
CA VAL A 36 -15.01 7.69 8.15
C VAL A 36 -15.23 9.19 8.31
N GLY A 37 -15.96 9.78 7.36
CA GLY A 37 -16.30 11.20 7.40
C GLY A 37 -15.14 12.15 7.10
N GLU A 38 -13.93 11.65 6.97
CA GLU A 38 -12.75 12.44 6.67
C GLU A 38 -11.97 11.83 5.51
N ASN A 39 -11.42 12.67 4.65
CA ASN A 39 -10.54 12.21 3.59
C ASN A 39 -9.09 12.24 4.08
N ILE A 40 -8.51 11.06 4.31
CA ILE A 40 -7.11 10.93 4.69
C ILE A 40 -6.32 10.58 3.42
N PRO A 41 -5.55 11.51 2.85
CA PRO A 41 -4.88 11.29 1.58
C PRO A 41 -3.83 10.17 1.69
N LEU A 42 -3.86 9.26 0.72
CA LEU A 42 -2.92 8.16 0.60
C LEU A 42 -2.30 8.20 -0.79
N TYR A 43 -0.99 8.04 -0.87
CA TYR A 43 -0.29 7.92 -2.14
C TYR A 43 0.37 6.56 -2.25
N ILE A 44 0.14 5.87 -3.37
CA ILE A 44 0.81 4.61 -3.70
C ILE A 44 1.28 4.75 -5.14
N GLY A 45 2.58 4.78 -5.35
CA GLY A 45 3.13 5.02 -6.67
C GLY A 45 4.38 4.21 -6.98
N VAL A 46 4.68 4.13 -8.26
CA VAL A 46 5.89 3.50 -8.78
C VAL A 46 7.01 4.53 -8.79
N SER A 47 8.07 4.29 -8.04
CA SER A 47 9.24 5.18 -8.00
C SER A 47 10.33 4.79 -8.99
N ALA A 48 10.41 3.50 -9.34
CA ALA A 48 11.29 3.03 -10.42
C ALA A 48 10.53 2.02 -11.28
N THR A 49 10.71 2.10 -12.59
CA THR A 49 9.99 1.27 -13.57
C THR A 49 10.21 -0.22 -13.31
N PHE A 50 9.11 -0.98 -13.29
CA PHE A 50 9.14 -2.43 -13.09
C PHE A 50 9.51 -3.17 -14.37
N THR A 51 10.20 -4.29 -14.20
CA THR A 51 10.54 -5.23 -15.28
C THR A 51 10.43 -6.67 -14.80
N GLY A 52 10.15 -7.58 -15.71
CA GLY A 52 10.18 -9.02 -15.47
C GLY A 52 8.91 -9.65 -14.94
N LEU A 53 8.07 -8.91 -14.24
CA LEU A 53 6.80 -9.40 -13.72
C LEU A 53 5.65 -9.23 -14.73
N THR A 54 4.49 -9.80 -14.43
CA THR A 54 3.29 -9.68 -15.28
C THR A 54 2.36 -8.57 -14.80
N SER A 55 2.06 -8.53 -13.51
CA SER A 55 1.15 -7.55 -12.93
C SER A 55 1.39 -7.36 -11.43
N ILE A 56 0.92 -6.23 -10.91
CA ILE A 56 0.90 -5.94 -9.47
C ILE A 56 -0.50 -5.52 -9.07
N GLN A 57 -1.01 -6.09 -7.99
CA GLN A 57 -2.25 -5.69 -7.33
C GLN A 57 -1.92 -5.18 -5.93
N VAL A 58 -2.45 -4.03 -5.56
CA VAL A 58 -2.22 -3.42 -4.25
C VAL A 58 -3.49 -3.56 -3.41
N SER A 59 -3.34 -4.04 -2.18
CA SER A 59 -4.42 -4.19 -1.21
C SER A 59 -4.10 -3.41 0.06
N VAL A 60 -5.12 -2.78 0.64
CA VAL A 60 -5.02 -2.22 2.00
C VAL A 60 -5.54 -3.27 2.96
N GLN A 61 -4.72 -3.66 3.92
CA GLN A 61 -5.04 -4.68 4.91
C GLN A 61 -5.00 -4.13 6.32
N THR A 62 -5.86 -4.67 7.17
CA THR A 62 -5.91 -4.35 8.60
C THR A 62 -5.94 -5.62 9.43
N ASP A 63 -5.38 -5.57 10.65
CA ASP A 63 -5.42 -6.65 11.63
C ASP A 63 -5.24 -6.08 13.03
N SER A 64 -5.68 -6.81 14.02
CA SER A 64 -5.40 -6.52 15.44
C SER A 64 -4.02 -7.02 15.87
N ASP A 65 -3.37 -7.86 15.07
CA ASP A 65 -2.05 -8.44 15.32
C ASP A 65 -1.03 -7.82 14.36
N GLU A 66 0.11 -7.37 14.88
CA GLU A 66 1.21 -6.82 14.08
C GLU A 66 1.75 -7.82 13.05
N ALA A 67 1.67 -9.11 13.34
CA ALA A 67 2.08 -10.16 12.41
C ALA A 67 1.08 -10.44 11.29
N PHE A 68 -0.11 -9.84 11.35
CA PHE A 68 -1.17 -10.01 10.37
C PHE A 68 -1.56 -11.47 10.11
N GLY A 69 -1.68 -12.25 11.20
CA GLY A 69 -2.10 -13.64 11.10
C GLY A 69 -3.54 -13.82 10.59
N THR A 70 -4.39 -12.81 10.78
CA THR A 70 -5.79 -12.80 10.33
C THR A 70 -6.09 -11.52 9.54
N ALA A 71 -5.23 -11.17 8.60
CA ALA A 71 -5.35 -9.95 7.83
C ALA A 71 -6.67 -9.87 7.07
N VAL A 72 -7.33 -8.72 7.16
CA VAL A 72 -8.56 -8.41 6.44
C VAL A 72 -8.23 -7.39 5.35
N THR A 73 -8.57 -7.71 4.09
CA THR A 73 -8.43 -6.79 2.97
C THR A 73 -9.62 -5.84 2.95
N VAL A 74 -9.35 -4.56 3.10
CA VAL A 74 -10.39 -3.51 3.12
C VAL A 74 -10.73 -3.05 1.72
N VAL A 75 -9.71 -2.82 0.90
CA VAL A 75 -9.86 -2.42 -0.50
C VAL A 75 -8.65 -2.90 -1.29
N GLN A 76 -8.84 -3.15 -2.58
CA GLN A 76 -7.74 -3.54 -3.46
C GLN A 76 -7.95 -2.98 -4.86
N THR A 77 -6.84 -2.76 -5.57
CA THR A 77 -6.88 -2.41 -7.00
C THR A 77 -7.11 -3.67 -7.84
N PRO A 78 -7.55 -3.53 -9.11
CA PRO A 78 -7.37 -4.64 -10.06
C PRO A 78 -5.88 -4.91 -10.30
N ALA A 79 -5.57 -6.03 -10.93
CA ALA A 79 -4.19 -6.32 -11.33
C ALA A 79 -3.75 -5.32 -12.40
N ILE A 80 -2.69 -4.57 -12.12
CA ILE A 80 -2.16 -3.55 -13.03
C ILE A 80 -1.07 -4.19 -13.88
N PRO A 81 -1.19 -4.18 -15.22
CA PRO A 81 -0.22 -4.84 -16.10
C PRO A 81 1.12 -4.13 -16.11
N LEU A 82 2.18 -4.87 -16.39
CA LEU A 82 3.54 -4.36 -16.44
C LEU A 82 3.70 -3.13 -17.33
N ALA A 83 2.95 -3.06 -18.43
CA ALA A 83 3.01 -1.93 -19.37
C ALA A 83 2.67 -0.60 -18.72
N SER A 84 1.88 -0.60 -17.64
CA SER A 84 1.51 0.60 -16.89
C SER A 84 2.43 0.89 -15.71
N LEU A 85 3.26 -0.06 -15.30
CA LEU A 85 4.08 0.03 -14.08
C LEU A 85 5.42 0.72 -14.37
N LYS A 86 5.34 1.97 -14.79
CA LYS A 86 6.50 2.84 -15.06
C LYS A 86 6.65 3.87 -13.98
N ALA A 87 7.86 4.41 -13.81
CA ALA A 87 8.12 5.48 -12.86
C ALA A 87 7.11 6.63 -13.03
N GLY A 88 6.47 7.02 -11.94
CA GLY A 88 5.43 8.05 -11.94
C GLY A 88 3.99 7.52 -11.99
N TYR A 89 3.78 6.23 -12.23
CA TYR A 89 2.43 5.65 -12.17
C TYR A 89 1.90 5.70 -10.74
N GLN A 90 0.64 6.13 -10.57
CA GLN A 90 -0.05 6.15 -9.28
C GLN A 90 -1.18 5.13 -9.29
N PHE A 91 -1.22 4.26 -8.28
CA PHE A 91 -2.31 3.31 -8.11
C PHE A 91 -3.59 4.02 -7.66
N ASN A 92 -4.76 3.47 -8.01
CA ASN A 92 -6.07 4.10 -7.83
C ASN A 92 -6.63 4.02 -6.41
N ILE A 93 -5.80 3.92 -5.41
CA ILE A 93 -6.20 4.09 -4.01
C ILE A 93 -5.60 5.40 -3.54
N ASP A 94 -6.41 6.44 -3.45
CA ASP A 94 -5.94 7.81 -3.16
C ASP A 94 -6.34 8.32 -1.77
N SER A 95 -7.05 7.51 -1.00
CA SER A 95 -7.43 7.81 0.37
C SER A 95 -7.53 6.55 1.21
N VAL A 96 -7.41 6.70 2.53
CA VAL A 96 -7.61 5.59 3.45
C VAL A 96 -9.11 5.24 3.46
N PRO A 97 -9.46 3.97 3.14
CA PRO A 97 -10.86 3.58 3.04
C PRO A 97 -11.51 3.43 4.42
N ARG A 98 -12.83 3.40 4.43
CA ARG A 98 -13.60 2.95 5.59
C ARG A 98 -13.34 1.46 5.84
N GLY A 99 -13.53 1.02 7.08
CA GLY A 99 -13.44 -0.39 7.44
C GLY A 99 -12.08 -0.80 7.98
N VAL A 100 -11.18 0.16 8.24
CA VAL A 100 -9.92 -0.10 8.93
C VAL A 100 -10.22 -0.20 10.42
N LEU A 101 -10.60 -1.41 10.87
CA LEU A 101 -11.04 -1.65 12.24
C LEU A 101 -9.95 -2.25 13.13
N GLY A 102 -8.90 -2.81 12.58
CA GLY A 102 -7.78 -3.34 13.34
C GLY A 102 -6.86 -2.23 13.86
N ARG A 103 -6.01 -2.58 14.81
CA ARG A 103 -5.00 -1.66 15.33
C ARG A 103 -3.93 -1.33 14.30
N TYR A 104 -3.61 -2.29 13.44
CA TYR A 104 -2.52 -2.17 12.47
C TYR A 104 -3.05 -2.10 11.05
N VAL A 105 -2.35 -1.33 10.20
CA VAL A 105 -2.67 -1.16 8.78
C VAL A 105 -1.39 -1.37 7.98
N ARG A 106 -1.49 -2.13 6.89
CA ARG A 106 -0.40 -2.29 5.94
C ARG A 106 -0.94 -2.34 4.52
N LEU A 107 -0.04 -2.22 3.55
CA LEU A 107 -0.32 -2.57 2.17
C LEU A 107 0.20 -3.98 1.90
N ASN A 108 -0.47 -4.69 0.98
CA ASN A 108 0.03 -5.95 0.45
C ASN A 108 0.11 -5.82 -1.07
N TYR A 109 1.26 -6.19 -1.61
CA TYR A 109 1.50 -6.17 -3.05
C TYR A 109 1.48 -7.59 -3.58
N THR A 110 0.46 -7.91 -4.39
CA THR A 110 0.36 -9.23 -5.02
C THR A 110 1.02 -9.15 -6.39
N VAL A 111 2.13 -9.86 -6.55
CA VAL A 111 2.92 -9.87 -7.79
C VAL A 111 2.69 -11.16 -8.53
N VAL A 112 2.31 -11.06 -9.80
CA VAL A 112 2.23 -12.20 -10.72
C VAL A 112 3.48 -12.21 -11.57
N GLY A 113 4.14 -13.35 -11.63
CA GLY A 113 5.44 -13.50 -12.29
C GLY A 113 6.60 -13.18 -11.36
N THR A 114 7.81 -13.09 -11.92
CA THR A 114 9.02 -12.79 -11.16
C THR A 114 9.60 -11.46 -11.64
N GLY A 115 9.65 -10.47 -10.75
CA GLY A 115 10.23 -9.17 -11.04
C GLY A 115 11.76 -9.22 -11.03
N THR A 116 12.39 -8.38 -11.84
CA THR A 116 13.84 -8.19 -11.88
C THR A 116 14.27 -6.79 -11.49
N ALA A 117 13.38 -5.80 -11.61
CA ALA A 117 13.62 -4.43 -11.20
C ALA A 117 12.30 -3.75 -10.89
N GLY A 118 12.36 -2.64 -10.16
CA GLY A 118 11.22 -1.80 -9.85
C GLY A 118 11.02 -1.61 -8.36
N THR A 119 10.55 -0.41 -8.01
CA THR A 119 10.30 -0.03 -6.61
C THR A 119 9.01 0.75 -6.49
N VAL A 120 8.41 0.70 -5.30
CA VAL A 120 7.20 1.47 -4.96
C VAL A 120 7.47 2.37 -3.76
N VAL A 121 6.74 3.48 -3.74
CA VAL A 121 6.67 4.37 -2.58
C VAL A 121 5.21 4.54 -2.20
N ALA A 122 4.90 4.46 -0.92
CA ALA A 122 3.53 4.55 -0.44
C ALA A 122 3.48 5.10 0.98
N GLY A 123 2.44 5.86 1.27
CA GLY A 123 2.21 6.39 2.61
C GLY A 123 1.06 7.37 2.67
N ILE A 124 0.72 7.76 3.88
CA ILE A 124 -0.21 8.86 4.13
C ILE A 124 0.53 10.16 3.86
N VAL A 125 -0.07 11.04 3.07
CA VAL A 125 0.55 12.30 2.66
C VAL A 125 -0.22 13.48 3.22
N ALA A 126 0.49 14.59 3.41
CA ALA A 126 -0.10 15.86 3.81
C ALA A 126 -0.14 16.78 2.59
N GLY A 127 -1.32 17.26 2.22
CA GLY A 127 -1.49 18.22 1.13
C GLY A 127 -1.18 17.62 -0.24
N ILE A 128 -2.17 17.04 -0.85
CA ILE A 128 -2.06 16.57 -2.23
C ILE A 128 -2.37 17.73 -3.18
#